data_74f81a4c9b6f3e9f10362c32527e1f1e
#
_entry.id   74f81a4c9b6f3e9f10362c32527e1f1e
#
_cell.length_a   1.000
_cell.length_b   1.000
_cell.length_c   1.000
_cell.angle_alpha   90.00
_cell.angle_beta   90.00
_cell.angle_gamma   90.00
#
_symmetry.space_group_name_H-M   'P 1'
#
loop_
_entity.id
_entity.type
_entity.pdbx_description
1 polymer ?
#
loop_
_entity_poly.entity_id
_entity_poly.type
_entity_poly.pdbx_seq_one_letter_code
_entity_poly.pdbx_strand_id
1 'polypeptide(L)'
;MSLPASSAAVLDRPLVHHTGFWYFPVAFIARLPFAMMTVGVLAIVVALRGSVALGGLTSAAVGLGVVVAGPVLGDLADRFGQRRVLIPVGLANGILLAVFPLVVGYATSDALLLAAAAAIGLTGPQTAAMSRSRIMALIGERVRPERRERAFSRAMAYESAADETAFVIGPFVVGVLAALIAPWAPIVGAAVLSFVFVTAFALHPTGRAVPARAERAEMAPARELLRPRLTVLVAAVFGVGLFFGSTLTSLTAFMEAQGAPEAGALLYGVMGVGSAVLALAVALLPEAFALRWRLVAFAAVLAASAGAYTVGGSVVTVTVVLCLMGIGVGPSLVTVFSLAGLRAPRGRSASTMTLLASALTLAQALSSAITGAVAESVSVEAAMLLPAVAAALVLTTAVLNAAATRRWDAATATA
;
A
#
# COMPACT_ATOMS: atom_id res chain seq x y z
N MET A 1 -4.32 -24.26 -34.13
CA MET A 1 -3.64 -23.17 -34.86
C MET A 1 -2.39 -22.82 -34.07
N SER A 2 -1.22 -23.35 -34.51
CA SER A 2 0.06 -23.15 -33.82
C SER A 2 0.53 -21.71 -34.05
N LEU A 3 0.82 -20.98 -32.92
CA LEU A 3 1.42 -19.67 -33.00
C LEU A 3 2.77 -19.75 -33.76
N PRO A 4 3.13 -18.73 -34.55
CA PRO A 4 4.45 -18.70 -35.20
C PRO A 4 5.57 -18.73 -34.14
N ALA A 5 6.67 -19.43 -34.43
CA ALA A 5 7.78 -19.68 -33.49
C ALA A 5 8.37 -18.39 -32.85
N SER A 6 8.31 -17.26 -33.57
CA SER A 6 8.71 -15.94 -33.02
C SER A 6 7.81 -15.45 -31.88
N SER A 7 6.48 -15.70 -31.96
CA SER A 7 5.54 -15.36 -30.90
C SER A 7 5.71 -16.23 -29.65
N ALA A 8 6.03 -17.53 -29.86
CA ALA A 8 6.26 -18.45 -28.74
C ALA A 8 7.53 -18.10 -27.95
N ALA A 9 8.58 -17.64 -28.61
CA ALA A 9 9.83 -17.21 -27.98
C ALA A 9 9.67 -15.90 -27.14
N VAL A 10 8.76 -15.00 -27.55
CA VAL A 10 8.46 -13.77 -26.82
C VAL A 10 7.74 -14.10 -25.50
N LEU A 11 6.85 -15.08 -25.48
CA LEU A 11 6.10 -15.49 -24.29
C LEU A 11 6.94 -16.20 -23.21
N ASP A 12 8.17 -16.63 -23.53
CA ASP A 12 9.09 -17.33 -22.62
C ASP A 12 10.12 -16.42 -21.95
N ARG A 13 10.20 -15.13 -22.34
CA ARG A 13 11.18 -14.20 -21.77
C ARG A 13 10.81 -13.76 -20.34
N PRO A 14 11.82 -13.54 -19.47
CA PRO A 14 11.60 -12.96 -18.13
C PRO A 14 10.86 -11.63 -18.19
N LEU A 15 10.07 -11.30 -17.16
CA LEU A 15 9.26 -10.07 -17.09
C LEU A 15 10.12 -8.81 -17.34
N VAL A 16 11.35 -8.80 -16.87
CA VAL A 16 12.32 -7.69 -17.07
C VAL A 16 12.55 -7.37 -18.55
N HIS A 17 12.51 -8.36 -19.46
CA HIS A 17 12.62 -8.10 -20.89
C HIS A 17 11.40 -7.38 -21.47
N HIS A 18 10.23 -7.56 -20.84
CA HIS A 18 8.99 -6.92 -21.27
C HIS A 18 8.81 -5.52 -20.66
N THR A 19 9.34 -5.30 -19.45
CA THR A 19 9.29 -4.02 -18.76
C THR A 19 10.47 -3.11 -19.09
N GLY A 20 11.64 -3.68 -19.41
CA GLY A 20 12.92 -2.99 -19.42
C GLY A 20 13.50 -2.85 -18.00
N PHE A 21 14.83 -2.74 -17.90
CA PHE A 21 15.56 -2.65 -16.62
C PHE A 21 15.14 -1.39 -15.81
N TRP A 22 15.00 -0.25 -16.47
CA TRP A 22 14.70 1.03 -15.82
C TRP A 22 13.29 1.14 -15.24
N TYR A 23 12.39 0.24 -15.60
CA TYR A 23 11.04 0.24 -15.04
C TYR A 23 11.03 0.14 -13.52
N PHE A 24 11.77 -0.82 -12.97
CA PHE A 24 11.74 -1.11 -11.54
C PHE A 24 12.28 0.04 -10.68
N PRO A 25 13.48 0.62 -10.96
CA PRO A 25 13.96 1.80 -10.25
C PRO A 25 13.01 2.99 -10.35
N VAL A 26 12.51 3.30 -11.55
CA VAL A 26 11.57 4.42 -11.76
C VAL A 26 10.28 4.20 -11.00
N ALA A 27 9.68 3.00 -11.07
CA ALA A 27 8.48 2.65 -10.33
C ALA A 27 8.68 2.69 -8.81
N PHE A 28 9.86 2.30 -8.32
CA PHE A 28 10.21 2.38 -6.90
C PHE A 28 10.33 3.83 -6.43
N ILE A 29 11.14 4.65 -7.11
CA ILE A 29 11.35 6.06 -6.71
C ILE A 29 10.04 6.86 -6.83
N ALA A 30 9.19 6.54 -7.81
CA ALA A 30 7.88 7.18 -7.98
C ALA A 30 6.89 6.92 -6.81
N ARG A 31 7.18 6.00 -5.90
CA ARG A 31 6.41 5.77 -4.66
C ARG A 31 6.84 6.69 -3.52
N LEU A 32 8.10 7.15 -3.51
CA LEU A 32 8.66 7.95 -2.42
C LEU A 32 7.90 9.26 -2.17
N PRO A 33 7.44 10.03 -3.16
CA PRO A 33 6.63 11.22 -2.90
C PRO A 33 5.43 10.96 -2.00
N PHE A 34 4.73 9.84 -2.24
CA PHE A 34 3.59 9.44 -1.42
C PHE A 34 4.01 9.10 0.02
N ALA A 35 5.06 8.33 0.21
CA ALA A 35 5.58 7.96 1.53
C ALA A 35 6.15 9.18 2.28
N MET A 36 6.79 10.11 1.59
CA MET A 36 7.34 11.34 2.17
C MET A 36 6.24 12.33 2.56
N MET A 37 5.19 12.49 1.74
CA MET A 37 4.13 13.47 2.04
C MET A 37 3.33 13.12 3.29
N THR A 38 3.12 11.85 3.57
CA THR A 38 2.34 11.40 4.75
C THR A 38 2.98 11.84 6.06
N VAL A 39 4.30 11.78 6.16
CA VAL A 39 5.06 12.20 7.35
C VAL A 39 5.51 13.65 7.25
N GLY A 40 5.95 14.09 6.07
CA GLY A 40 6.49 15.42 5.84
C GLY A 40 5.48 16.54 6.08
N VAL A 41 4.20 16.33 5.72
CA VAL A 41 3.12 17.29 5.96
C VAL A 41 2.91 17.53 7.46
N LEU A 42 2.88 16.48 8.27
CA LEU A 42 2.82 16.59 9.73
C LEU A 42 4.05 17.32 10.27
N ALA A 43 5.24 16.87 9.87
CA ALA A 43 6.50 17.39 10.39
C ALA A 43 6.68 18.91 10.15
N ILE A 44 6.37 19.40 8.93
CA ILE A 44 6.48 20.84 8.61
C ILE A 44 5.48 21.67 9.40
N VAL A 45 4.23 21.20 9.58
CA VAL A 45 3.22 21.92 10.36
C VAL A 45 3.62 22.02 11.82
N VAL A 46 4.09 20.91 12.41
CA VAL A 46 4.59 20.92 13.80
C VAL A 46 5.78 21.89 13.94
N ALA A 47 6.74 21.82 13.02
CA ALA A 47 7.94 22.65 13.06
C ALA A 47 7.66 24.17 12.89
N LEU A 48 6.72 24.56 12.03
CA LEU A 48 6.46 25.97 11.72
C LEU A 48 5.31 26.58 12.53
N ARG A 49 4.35 25.77 12.98
CA ARG A 49 3.17 26.23 13.73
C ARG A 49 3.21 25.85 15.22
N GLY A 50 4.16 25.00 15.64
CA GLY A 50 4.30 24.58 17.05
C GLY A 50 3.12 23.78 17.58
N SER A 51 2.24 23.23 16.71
CA SER A 51 1.03 22.51 17.10
C SER A 51 1.03 21.08 16.54
N VAL A 52 1.17 20.10 17.44
CA VAL A 52 1.07 18.67 17.10
C VAL A 52 -0.36 18.32 16.69
N ALA A 53 -1.36 18.90 17.37
CA ALA A 53 -2.77 18.66 17.03
C ALA A 53 -3.10 19.14 15.61
N LEU A 54 -2.65 20.33 15.22
CA LEU A 54 -2.85 20.86 13.86
C LEU A 54 -2.08 20.02 12.82
N GLY A 55 -0.85 19.58 13.14
CA GLY A 55 -0.09 18.65 12.31
C GLY A 55 -0.82 17.33 12.08
N GLY A 56 -1.40 16.76 13.14
CA GLY A 56 -2.21 15.55 13.07
C GLY A 56 -3.46 15.72 12.20
N LEU A 57 -4.22 16.82 12.39
CA LEU A 57 -5.38 17.15 11.57
C LEU A 57 -5.01 17.34 10.09
N THR A 58 -3.88 17.98 9.82
CA THR A 58 -3.37 18.19 8.47
C THR A 58 -3.01 16.86 7.80
N SER A 59 -2.34 15.98 8.51
CA SER A 59 -2.03 14.63 8.04
C SER A 59 -3.31 13.80 7.78
N ALA A 60 -4.31 13.91 8.67
CA ALA A 60 -5.61 13.27 8.50
C ALA A 60 -6.34 13.80 7.25
N ALA A 61 -6.27 15.10 6.98
CA ALA A 61 -6.84 15.70 5.77
C ALA A 61 -6.19 15.16 4.49
N VAL A 62 -4.85 14.99 4.47
CA VAL A 62 -4.15 14.31 3.37
C VAL A 62 -4.66 12.88 3.22
N GLY A 63 -4.70 12.11 4.31
CA GLY A 63 -5.16 10.72 4.30
C GLY A 63 -6.58 10.57 3.76
N LEU A 64 -7.50 11.43 4.20
CA LEU A 64 -8.89 11.44 3.72
C LEU A 64 -8.95 11.76 2.21
N GLY A 65 -8.17 12.73 1.74
CA GLY A 65 -8.05 13.05 0.32
C GLY A 65 -7.59 11.84 -0.49
N VAL A 66 -6.56 11.13 -0.03
CA VAL A 66 -6.05 9.89 -0.68
C VAL A 66 -7.12 8.82 -0.77
N VAL A 67 -7.86 8.59 0.32
CA VAL A 67 -8.91 7.55 0.39
C VAL A 67 -10.04 7.83 -0.61
N VAL A 68 -10.45 9.10 -0.72
CA VAL A 68 -11.47 9.51 -1.68
C VAL A 68 -10.97 9.44 -3.12
N ALA A 69 -9.74 9.91 -3.36
CA ALA A 69 -9.17 9.98 -4.70
C ALA A 69 -8.78 8.60 -5.27
N GLY A 70 -8.32 7.66 -4.43
CA GLY A 70 -7.80 6.37 -4.89
C GLY A 70 -8.73 5.62 -5.85
N PRO A 71 -9.97 5.27 -5.44
CA PRO A 71 -10.92 4.59 -6.31
C PRO A 71 -11.29 5.39 -7.57
N VAL A 72 -11.42 6.72 -7.44
CA VAL A 72 -11.73 7.63 -8.57
C VAL A 72 -10.59 7.62 -9.59
N LEU A 73 -9.36 7.80 -9.14
CA LEU A 73 -8.18 7.78 -10.02
C LEU A 73 -7.97 6.41 -10.66
N GLY A 74 -8.31 5.33 -9.95
CA GLY A 74 -8.29 3.97 -10.49
C GLY A 74 -9.30 3.81 -11.63
N ASP A 75 -10.54 4.22 -11.44
CA ASP A 75 -11.59 4.15 -12.47
C ASP A 75 -11.25 5.03 -13.69
N LEU A 76 -10.74 6.24 -13.46
CA LEU A 76 -10.26 7.11 -14.53
C LEU A 76 -9.09 6.48 -15.31
N ALA A 77 -8.15 5.83 -14.60
CA ALA A 77 -7.02 5.15 -15.25
C ALA A 77 -7.45 3.96 -16.09
N ASP A 78 -8.44 3.18 -15.62
CA ASP A 78 -9.02 2.07 -16.38
C ASP A 78 -9.78 2.56 -17.63
N ARG A 79 -10.43 3.75 -17.56
CA ARG A 79 -11.20 4.33 -18.67
C ARG A 79 -10.35 5.06 -19.70
N PHE A 80 -9.44 5.90 -19.25
CA PHE A 80 -8.69 6.85 -20.09
C PHE A 80 -7.22 6.45 -20.30
N GLY A 81 -6.76 5.42 -19.58
CA GLY A 81 -5.39 4.97 -19.55
C GLY A 81 -4.55 5.72 -18.50
N GLN A 82 -3.62 4.99 -17.89
CA GLN A 82 -2.82 5.49 -16.76
C GLN A 82 -2.02 6.75 -17.07
N ARG A 83 -1.45 6.86 -18.28
CA ARG A 83 -0.65 8.03 -18.68
C ARG A 83 -1.45 9.33 -18.63
N ARG A 84 -2.71 9.32 -19.15
CA ARG A 84 -3.57 10.50 -19.19
C ARG A 84 -4.03 10.95 -17.80
N VAL A 85 -4.05 10.05 -16.83
CA VAL A 85 -4.44 10.35 -15.45
C VAL A 85 -3.23 10.74 -14.61
N LEU A 86 -2.15 9.96 -14.67
CA LEU A 86 -0.99 10.17 -13.80
C LEU A 86 -0.21 11.45 -14.11
N ILE A 87 -0.15 11.90 -15.38
CA ILE A 87 0.56 13.15 -15.70
C ILE A 87 -0.10 14.37 -15.03
N PRO A 88 -1.38 14.68 -15.26
CA PRO A 88 -1.99 15.85 -14.62
C PRO A 88 -2.06 15.72 -13.11
N VAL A 89 -2.32 14.52 -12.57
CA VAL A 89 -2.37 14.27 -11.13
C VAL A 89 -1.00 14.45 -10.48
N GLY A 90 0.06 13.89 -11.07
CA GLY A 90 1.42 14.02 -10.56
C GLY A 90 1.95 15.46 -10.62
N LEU A 91 1.62 16.18 -11.69
CA LEU A 91 1.97 17.61 -11.81
C LEU A 91 1.20 18.46 -10.78
N ALA A 92 -0.11 18.26 -10.63
CA ALA A 92 -0.91 18.95 -9.63
C ALA A 92 -0.42 18.68 -8.21
N ASN A 93 -0.12 17.41 -7.89
CA ASN A 93 0.46 17.02 -6.60
C ASN A 93 1.81 17.68 -6.35
N GLY A 94 2.70 17.67 -7.36
CA GLY A 94 4.01 18.33 -7.27
C GLY A 94 3.89 19.83 -7.03
N ILE A 95 2.97 20.54 -7.72
CA ILE A 95 2.71 21.96 -7.51
C ILE A 95 2.19 22.20 -6.08
N LEU A 96 1.19 21.44 -5.63
CA LEU A 96 0.63 21.59 -4.30
C LEU A 96 1.68 21.34 -3.21
N LEU A 97 2.51 20.30 -3.36
CA LEU A 97 3.62 20.04 -2.44
C LEU A 97 4.65 21.18 -2.44
N ALA A 98 5.02 21.72 -3.62
CA ALA A 98 5.97 22.82 -3.71
C ALA A 98 5.45 24.12 -3.06
N VAL A 99 4.15 24.37 -3.14
CA VAL A 99 3.49 25.57 -2.57
C VAL A 99 3.14 25.38 -1.09
N PHE A 100 2.98 24.14 -0.63
CA PHE A 100 2.51 23.84 0.72
C PHE A 100 3.35 24.50 1.84
N PRO A 101 4.70 24.56 1.80
CA PRO A 101 5.50 25.28 2.79
C PRO A 101 5.11 26.76 2.93
N LEU A 102 4.76 27.42 1.82
CA LEU A 102 4.28 28.80 1.85
C LEU A 102 2.90 28.90 2.51
N VAL A 103 2.00 27.96 2.21
CA VAL A 103 0.69 27.88 2.88
C VAL A 103 0.88 27.70 4.39
N VAL A 104 1.76 26.78 4.82
CA VAL A 104 2.06 26.59 6.25
C VAL A 104 2.62 27.85 6.88
N GLY A 105 3.54 28.57 6.20
CA GLY A 105 4.17 29.79 6.72
C GLY A 105 3.23 31.00 6.80
N TYR A 106 2.37 31.19 5.82
CA TYR A 106 1.62 32.45 5.64
C TYR A 106 0.09 32.32 5.76
N ALA A 107 -0.49 31.11 5.79
CA ALA A 107 -1.94 30.97 5.95
C ALA A 107 -2.41 31.56 7.28
N THR A 108 -3.41 32.44 7.23
CA THR A 108 -4.04 33.04 8.40
C THR A 108 -5.14 32.16 9.01
N SER A 109 -5.60 31.14 8.27
CA SER A 109 -6.68 30.24 8.64
C SER A 109 -6.25 28.79 8.58
N ASP A 110 -6.54 28.04 9.64
CA ASP A 110 -6.33 26.58 9.68
C ASP A 110 -7.19 25.86 8.62
N ALA A 111 -8.36 26.41 8.30
CA ALA A 111 -9.21 25.86 7.24
C ALA A 111 -8.52 25.87 5.86
N LEU A 112 -7.77 26.93 5.53
CA LEU A 112 -6.99 26.99 4.30
C LEU A 112 -5.87 25.94 4.30
N LEU A 113 -5.20 25.74 5.42
CA LEU A 113 -4.15 24.76 5.59
C LEU A 113 -4.71 23.32 5.41
N LEU A 114 -5.84 23.03 6.05
CA LEU A 114 -6.51 21.73 5.92
C LEU A 114 -7.03 21.48 4.51
N ALA A 115 -7.56 22.51 3.85
CA ALA A 115 -8.00 22.40 2.45
C ALA A 115 -6.83 22.13 1.50
N ALA A 116 -5.68 22.79 1.69
CA ALA A 116 -4.47 22.54 0.92
C ALA A 116 -3.94 21.10 1.16
N ALA A 117 -3.96 20.64 2.39
CA ALA A 117 -3.58 19.27 2.74
C ALA A 117 -4.53 18.22 2.11
N ALA A 118 -5.84 18.46 2.16
CA ALA A 118 -6.82 17.60 1.49
C ALA A 118 -6.59 17.58 -0.04
N ALA A 119 -6.26 18.72 -0.66
CA ALA A 119 -5.94 18.81 -2.07
C ALA A 119 -4.66 18.01 -2.43
N ILE A 120 -3.63 18.04 -1.58
CA ILE A 120 -2.44 17.18 -1.71
C ILE A 120 -2.86 15.70 -1.70
N GLY A 121 -3.72 15.30 -0.78
CA GLY A 121 -4.24 13.93 -0.70
C GLY A 121 -5.06 13.54 -1.93
N LEU A 122 -5.97 14.41 -2.38
CA LEU A 122 -6.81 14.19 -3.56
C LEU A 122 -5.99 14.05 -4.86
N THR A 123 -4.84 14.68 -4.93
CA THR A 123 -3.91 14.59 -6.07
C THR A 123 -2.79 13.58 -5.85
N GLY A 124 -2.80 12.85 -4.73
CA GLY A 124 -1.78 11.84 -4.41
C GLY A 124 -1.64 10.78 -5.51
N PRO A 125 -0.49 10.70 -6.20
CA PRO A 125 -0.33 9.78 -7.32
C PRO A 125 -0.34 8.34 -6.84
N GLN A 126 -1.26 7.54 -7.38
CA GLN A 126 -1.45 6.13 -7.01
C GLN A 126 -0.45 5.21 -7.74
N THR A 127 0.84 5.56 -7.72
CA THR A 127 1.89 4.87 -8.51
C THR A 127 2.03 3.40 -8.15
N ALA A 128 1.93 3.02 -6.89
CA ALA A 128 1.98 1.63 -6.44
C ALA A 128 0.84 0.78 -7.04
N ALA A 129 -0.41 1.27 -6.92
CA ALA A 129 -1.57 0.59 -7.49
C ALA A 129 -1.51 0.51 -9.02
N MET A 130 -1.03 1.58 -9.67
CA MET A 130 -0.85 1.64 -11.11
C MET A 130 0.27 0.71 -11.60
N SER A 131 1.37 0.58 -10.85
CA SER A 131 2.46 -0.36 -11.13
C SER A 131 1.94 -1.80 -11.09
N ARG A 132 1.22 -2.18 -10.04
CA ARG A 132 0.60 -3.50 -9.93
C ARG A 132 -0.29 -3.80 -11.13
N SER A 133 -1.17 -2.86 -11.52
CA SER A 133 -2.07 -3.08 -12.66
C SER A 133 -1.33 -3.18 -14.00
N ARG A 134 -0.21 -2.43 -14.20
CA ARG A 134 0.66 -2.57 -15.39
C ARG A 134 1.28 -3.95 -15.49
N ILE A 135 1.88 -4.39 -14.39
CA ILE A 135 2.53 -5.71 -14.34
C ILE A 135 1.51 -6.81 -14.58
N MET A 136 0.31 -6.71 -14.00
CA MET A 136 -0.76 -7.68 -14.26
C MET A 136 -1.17 -7.73 -15.74
N ALA A 137 -1.35 -6.57 -16.38
CA ALA A 137 -1.66 -6.50 -17.80
C ALA A 137 -0.57 -7.15 -18.66
N LEU A 138 0.70 -6.82 -18.40
CA LEU A 138 1.85 -7.41 -19.11
C LEU A 138 1.93 -8.94 -18.94
N ILE A 139 1.68 -9.44 -17.73
CA ILE A 139 1.67 -10.88 -17.45
C ILE A 139 0.51 -11.54 -18.21
N GLY A 140 -0.69 -10.93 -18.20
CA GLY A 140 -1.86 -11.43 -18.93
C GLY A 140 -1.65 -11.51 -20.41
N GLU A 141 -0.94 -10.54 -21.02
CA GLU A 141 -0.72 -10.49 -22.47
C GLU A 141 0.50 -11.31 -22.93
N ARG A 142 1.60 -11.31 -22.14
CA ARG A 142 2.93 -11.72 -22.61
C ARG A 142 3.51 -12.95 -21.92
N VAL A 143 2.81 -13.50 -20.93
CA VAL A 143 3.22 -14.72 -20.23
C VAL A 143 2.28 -15.86 -20.54
N ARG A 144 2.83 -17.05 -20.79
CA ARG A 144 2.04 -18.28 -21.06
C ARG A 144 1.09 -18.58 -19.90
N PRO A 145 -0.13 -19.07 -20.16
CA PRO A 145 -1.14 -19.34 -19.12
C PRO A 145 -0.60 -20.18 -17.96
N GLU A 146 0.20 -21.21 -18.26
CA GLU A 146 0.75 -22.16 -17.27
C GLU A 146 1.74 -21.51 -16.28
N ARG A 147 2.34 -20.37 -16.66
CA ARG A 147 3.33 -19.63 -15.86
C ARG A 147 2.76 -18.37 -15.22
N ARG A 148 1.53 -17.97 -15.56
CA ARG A 148 0.93 -16.70 -15.11
C ARG A 148 0.82 -16.62 -13.59
N GLU A 149 0.35 -17.67 -12.92
CA GLU A 149 0.18 -17.67 -11.48
C GLU A 149 1.50 -17.42 -10.73
N ARG A 150 2.57 -18.12 -11.16
CA ARG A 150 3.91 -17.90 -10.59
C ARG A 150 4.44 -16.50 -10.90
N ALA A 151 4.25 -16.00 -12.10
CA ALA A 151 4.65 -14.66 -12.49
C ALA A 151 3.89 -13.60 -11.68
N PHE A 152 2.58 -13.76 -11.45
CA PHE A 152 1.79 -12.89 -10.58
C PHE A 152 2.28 -12.91 -9.13
N SER A 153 2.52 -14.08 -8.58
CA SER A 153 3.01 -14.21 -7.20
C SER A 153 4.35 -13.48 -7.00
N ARG A 154 5.30 -13.68 -7.94
CA ARG A 154 6.61 -13.01 -7.90
C ARG A 154 6.50 -11.49 -8.07
N ALA A 155 5.64 -11.05 -9.00
CA ALA A 155 5.43 -9.63 -9.24
C ALA A 155 4.79 -8.95 -8.02
N MET A 156 3.78 -9.56 -7.40
CA MET A 156 3.13 -9.02 -6.22
C MET A 156 4.06 -9.05 -4.99
N ALA A 157 4.94 -10.04 -4.89
CA ALA A 157 5.98 -10.09 -3.87
C ALA A 157 6.93 -8.89 -3.99
N TYR A 158 7.42 -8.60 -5.20
CA TYR A 158 8.24 -7.42 -5.46
C TYR A 158 7.49 -6.11 -5.15
N GLU A 159 6.26 -5.97 -5.63
CA GLU A 159 5.45 -4.76 -5.43
C GLU A 159 5.20 -4.47 -3.95
N SER A 160 4.89 -5.52 -3.16
CA SER A 160 4.67 -5.36 -1.72
C SER A 160 5.96 -5.00 -0.99
N ALA A 161 7.08 -5.67 -1.29
CA ALA A 161 8.37 -5.34 -0.71
C ALA A 161 8.82 -3.92 -1.09
N ALA A 162 8.57 -3.49 -2.33
CA ALA A 162 8.87 -2.14 -2.78
C ALA A 162 8.05 -1.08 -2.04
N ASP A 163 6.77 -1.34 -1.76
CA ASP A 163 5.94 -0.43 -0.98
C ASP A 163 6.43 -0.34 0.47
N GLU A 164 6.66 -1.47 1.14
CA GLU A 164 7.17 -1.49 2.51
C GLU A 164 8.51 -0.76 2.62
N THR A 165 9.42 -1.03 1.68
CA THR A 165 10.72 -0.35 1.61
C THR A 165 10.55 1.16 1.40
N ALA A 166 9.62 1.60 0.54
CA ALA A 166 9.34 3.02 0.33
C ALA A 166 8.78 3.69 1.59
N PHE A 167 7.92 3.01 2.35
CA PHE A 167 7.40 3.51 3.63
C PHE A 167 8.44 3.53 4.76
N VAL A 168 9.52 2.77 4.67
CA VAL A 168 10.68 2.87 5.59
C VAL A 168 11.63 4.00 5.15
N ILE A 169 11.98 4.05 3.88
CA ILE A 169 12.92 5.05 3.33
C ILE A 169 12.31 6.45 3.34
N GLY A 170 11.00 6.59 3.03
CA GLY A 170 10.34 7.89 2.96
C GLY A 170 10.48 8.72 4.24
N PRO A 171 10.03 8.24 5.41
CA PRO A 171 10.24 8.93 6.69
C PRO A 171 11.71 9.19 7.04
N PHE A 172 12.61 8.25 6.72
CA PHE A 172 14.05 8.45 6.91
C PHE A 172 14.56 9.63 6.08
N VAL A 173 14.22 9.71 4.81
CA VAL A 173 14.58 10.83 3.92
C VAL A 173 13.97 12.14 4.43
N VAL A 174 12.73 12.13 4.92
CA VAL A 174 12.09 13.29 5.55
C VAL A 174 12.91 13.79 6.72
N GLY A 175 13.30 12.91 7.64
CA GLY A 175 14.13 13.26 8.79
C GLY A 175 15.49 13.84 8.40
N VAL A 176 16.19 13.20 7.46
CA VAL A 176 17.51 13.66 6.96
C VAL A 176 17.40 15.04 6.29
N LEU A 177 16.44 15.23 5.38
CA LEU A 177 16.28 16.52 4.70
C LEU A 177 15.87 17.65 5.66
N ALA A 178 14.99 17.36 6.63
CA ALA A 178 14.60 18.33 7.63
C ALA A 178 15.76 18.75 8.53
N ALA A 179 16.60 17.80 8.96
CA ALA A 179 17.72 18.03 9.84
C ALA A 179 18.91 18.75 9.15
N LEU A 180 19.21 18.36 7.89
CA LEU A 180 20.39 18.86 7.18
C LEU A 180 20.12 20.18 6.41
N ILE A 181 18.89 20.45 6.02
CA ILE A 181 18.55 21.61 5.18
C ILE A 181 17.59 22.53 5.92
N ALA A 182 16.33 22.14 6.05
CA ALA A 182 15.28 22.92 6.73
C ALA A 182 13.98 22.11 6.84
N PRO A 183 13.03 22.48 7.74
CA PRO A 183 11.74 21.81 7.88
C PRO A 183 10.89 21.71 6.61
N TRP A 184 11.07 22.62 5.65
CA TRP A 184 10.35 22.62 4.37
C TRP A 184 10.96 21.70 3.31
N ALA A 185 12.25 21.36 3.43
CA ALA A 185 13.00 20.62 2.42
C ALA A 185 12.42 19.24 2.07
N PRO A 186 11.89 18.44 3.01
CA PRO A 186 11.26 17.16 2.70
C PRO A 186 10.07 17.28 1.75
N ILE A 187 9.22 18.29 1.93
CA ILE A 187 8.02 18.50 1.10
C ILE A 187 8.40 18.97 -0.30
N VAL A 188 9.38 19.86 -0.42
CA VAL A 188 9.92 20.28 -1.72
C VAL A 188 10.65 19.13 -2.40
N GLY A 189 11.38 18.30 -1.66
CA GLY A 189 11.98 17.07 -2.17
C GLY A 189 10.93 16.10 -2.73
N ALA A 190 9.83 15.89 -2.02
CA ALA A 190 8.70 15.10 -2.51
C ALA A 190 8.08 15.70 -3.79
N ALA A 191 7.98 17.03 -3.88
CA ALA A 191 7.52 17.72 -5.08
C ALA A 191 8.44 17.45 -6.29
N VAL A 192 9.75 17.57 -6.11
CA VAL A 192 10.75 17.29 -7.17
C VAL A 192 10.63 15.81 -7.61
N LEU A 193 10.56 14.88 -6.68
CA LEU A 193 10.38 13.46 -7.01
C LEU A 193 9.06 13.21 -7.74
N SER A 194 7.98 13.90 -7.38
CA SER A 194 6.69 13.81 -8.08
C SER A 194 6.82 14.32 -9.52
N PHE A 195 7.41 15.50 -9.74
CA PHE A 195 7.62 16.03 -11.09
C PHE A 195 8.47 15.12 -11.96
N VAL A 196 9.56 14.59 -11.44
CA VAL A 196 10.52 13.80 -12.21
C VAL A 196 10.06 12.36 -12.35
N PHE A 197 9.89 11.66 -11.24
CA PHE A 197 9.74 10.20 -11.26
C PHE A 197 8.30 9.73 -11.47
N VAL A 198 7.28 10.45 -10.95
CA VAL A 198 5.89 10.14 -11.28
C VAL A 198 5.63 10.41 -12.77
N THR A 199 6.18 11.49 -13.31
CA THR A 199 6.08 11.79 -14.75
C THR A 199 6.85 10.76 -15.59
N ALA A 200 8.08 10.39 -15.22
CA ALA A 200 8.85 9.35 -15.88
C ALA A 200 8.11 8.01 -15.87
N PHE A 201 7.54 7.63 -14.72
CA PHE A 201 6.71 6.45 -14.61
C PHE A 201 5.46 6.53 -15.50
N ALA A 202 4.77 7.66 -15.55
CA ALA A 202 3.60 7.86 -16.40
C ALA A 202 3.94 7.76 -17.89
N LEU A 203 5.10 8.28 -18.30
CA LEU A 203 5.58 8.27 -19.68
C LEU A 203 6.19 6.93 -20.11
N HIS A 204 6.52 6.06 -19.16
CA HIS A 204 7.17 4.78 -19.45
C HIS A 204 6.34 3.92 -20.43
N PRO A 205 6.98 3.24 -21.41
CA PRO A 205 6.28 2.46 -22.45
C PRO A 205 5.32 1.40 -21.90
N THR A 206 5.61 0.82 -20.73
CA THR A 206 4.74 -0.16 -20.07
C THR A 206 3.33 0.37 -19.76
N GLY A 207 3.15 1.67 -19.66
CA GLY A 207 1.83 2.27 -19.48
C GLY A 207 0.87 2.03 -20.66
N ARG A 208 1.40 1.65 -21.84
CA ARG A 208 0.60 1.29 -23.02
C ARG A 208 0.07 -0.14 -22.97
N ALA A 209 0.64 -1.00 -22.11
CA ALA A 209 0.17 -2.36 -21.92
C ALA A 209 -1.18 -2.44 -21.20
N VAL A 210 -1.55 -1.39 -20.45
CA VAL A 210 -2.90 -1.25 -19.89
C VAL A 210 -3.76 -0.59 -20.98
N PRO A 211 -4.70 -1.30 -21.62
CA PRO A 211 -5.51 -0.74 -22.69
C PRO A 211 -6.26 0.50 -22.20
N ALA A 212 -6.08 1.63 -22.87
CA ALA A 212 -6.80 2.87 -22.61
C ALA A 212 -8.31 2.76 -22.96
N ARG A 213 -8.69 1.67 -23.61
CA ARG A 213 -10.03 1.30 -24.04
C ARG A 213 -10.13 -0.23 -24.05
N ALA A 214 -10.57 -0.83 -22.95
CA ALA A 214 -11.63 -1.78 -23.14
C ALA A 214 -12.77 -0.95 -23.77
N GLU A 215 -13.27 -1.29 -24.95
CA GLU A 215 -14.46 -0.65 -25.48
C GLU A 215 -15.48 -0.59 -24.34
N ARG A 216 -16.23 0.51 -24.19
CA ARG A 216 -17.15 0.67 -23.06
C ARG A 216 -18.10 -0.53 -22.89
N ALA A 217 -18.32 -1.30 -23.95
CA ALA A 217 -19.06 -2.56 -23.98
C ALA A 217 -18.33 -3.72 -23.26
N GLU A 218 -16.99 -3.72 -23.16
CA GLU A 218 -16.20 -4.81 -22.57
C GLU A 218 -15.76 -4.53 -21.12
N MET A 219 -15.93 -3.28 -20.65
CA MET A 219 -15.59 -2.91 -19.27
C MET A 219 -16.69 -3.37 -18.33
N ALA A 220 -16.35 -4.21 -17.36
CA ALA A 220 -17.29 -4.69 -16.37
C ALA A 220 -17.91 -3.54 -15.57
N PRO A 221 -19.22 -3.60 -15.19
CA PRO A 221 -19.86 -2.58 -14.37
C PRO A 221 -19.15 -2.40 -13.03
N ALA A 222 -19.13 -1.17 -12.47
CA ALA A 222 -18.47 -0.86 -11.20
C ALA A 222 -18.97 -1.72 -10.03
N ARG A 223 -20.25 -2.14 -10.05
CA ARG A 223 -20.86 -3.05 -9.04
C ARG A 223 -20.10 -4.39 -8.92
N GLU A 224 -19.35 -4.79 -9.94
CA GLU A 224 -18.54 -6.01 -9.90
C GLU A 224 -17.38 -5.92 -8.89
N LEU A 225 -16.94 -4.72 -8.56
CA LEU A 225 -15.96 -4.49 -7.49
C LEU A 225 -16.52 -4.81 -6.09
N LEU A 226 -17.84 -4.83 -5.95
CA LEU A 226 -18.55 -5.16 -4.70
C LEU A 226 -18.96 -6.65 -4.63
N ARG A 227 -18.52 -7.48 -5.58
CA ARG A 227 -18.79 -8.93 -5.50
C ARG A 227 -18.14 -9.56 -4.28
N PRO A 228 -18.77 -10.55 -3.64
CA PRO A 228 -18.25 -11.21 -2.43
C PRO A 228 -16.80 -11.72 -2.58
N ARG A 229 -16.40 -12.09 -3.82
CA ARG A 229 -15.04 -12.53 -4.14
C ARG A 229 -13.98 -11.45 -3.93
N LEU A 230 -14.32 -10.19 -4.10
CA LEU A 230 -13.42 -9.04 -3.89
C LEU A 230 -13.64 -8.41 -2.53
N THR A 231 -14.87 -8.26 -2.04
CA THR A 231 -15.14 -7.62 -0.75
C THR A 231 -14.49 -8.34 0.42
N VAL A 232 -14.37 -9.67 0.37
CA VAL A 232 -13.64 -10.43 1.38
C VAL A 232 -12.12 -10.11 1.35
N LEU A 233 -11.54 -9.83 0.19
CA LEU A 233 -10.14 -9.42 0.08
C LEU A 233 -9.94 -7.97 0.50
N VAL A 234 -10.90 -7.09 0.20
CA VAL A 234 -10.91 -5.70 0.69
C VAL A 234 -10.97 -5.70 2.23
N ALA A 235 -11.82 -6.54 2.82
CA ALA A 235 -11.89 -6.70 4.27
C ALA A 235 -10.59 -7.26 4.87
N ALA A 236 -9.92 -8.20 4.18
CA ALA A 236 -8.63 -8.70 4.60
C ALA A 236 -7.54 -7.60 4.61
N VAL A 237 -7.45 -6.81 3.52
CA VAL A 237 -6.50 -5.68 3.44
C VAL A 237 -6.86 -4.58 4.46
N PHE A 238 -8.14 -4.33 4.68
CA PHE A 238 -8.61 -3.42 5.73
C PHE A 238 -8.13 -3.89 7.11
N GLY A 239 -8.25 -5.20 7.41
CA GLY A 239 -7.70 -5.79 8.62
C GLY A 239 -6.18 -5.61 8.75
N VAL A 240 -5.43 -5.75 7.65
CA VAL A 240 -3.97 -5.48 7.64
C VAL A 240 -3.69 -3.99 7.90
N GLY A 241 -4.48 -3.08 7.34
CA GLY A 241 -4.39 -1.65 7.65
C GLY A 241 -4.63 -1.35 9.13
N LEU A 242 -5.69 -1.94 9.72
CA LEU A 242 -5.94 -1.84 11.16
C LEU A 242 -4.74 -2.35 11.98
N PHE A 243 -4.16 -3.48 11.56
CA PHE A 243 -2.98 -4.05 12.20
C PHE A 243 -1.77 -3.10 12.14
N PHE A 244 -1.46 -2.52 11.01
CA PHE A 244 -0.34 -1.59 10.88
C PHE A 244 -0.52 -0.33 11.75
N GLY A 245 -1.70 0.29 11.72
CA GLY A 245 -1.98 1.49 12.51
C GLY A 245 -1.94 1.22 14.00
N SER A 246 -2.58 0.15 14.46
CA SER A 246 -2.58 -0.21 15.88
C SER A 246 -1.19 -0.63 16.38
N THR A 247 -0.42 -1.37 15.58
CA THR A 247 0.93 -1.80 15.96
C THR A 247 1.87 -0.59 16.12
N LEU A 248 1.89 0.31 15.13
CA LEU A 248 2.75 1.49 15.20
C LEU A 248 2.41 2.36 16.42
N THR A 249 1.12 2.64 16.63
CA THR A 249 0.69 3.55 17.68
C THR A 249 0.85 2.93 19.08
N SER A 250 0.48 1.66 19.28
CA SER A 250 0.67 0.98 20.56
C SER A 250 2.14 0.77 20.90
N LEU A 251 2.98 0.49 19.91
CA LEU A 251 4.43 0.37 20.10
C LEU A 251 5.06 1.71 20.50
N THR A 252 4.63 2.81 19.88
CA THR A 252 5.09 4.16 20.25
C THR A 252 4.72 4.47 21.71
N ALA A 253 3.47 4.22 22.10
CA ALA A 253 3.02 4.41 23.47
C ALA A 253 3.77 3.52 24.48
N PHE A 254 4.05 2.26 24.11
CA PHE A 254 4.85 1.34 24.94
C PHE A 254 6.28 1.85 25.13
N MET A 255 6.94 2.31 24.07
CA MET A 255 8.31 2.82 24.15
C MET A 255 8.39 4.18 24.87
N GLU A 256 7.36 5.01 24.77
CA GLU A 256 7.25 6.23 25.55
C GLU A 256 7.18 5.91 27.07
N ALA A 257 6.38 4.91 27.44
CA ALA A 257 6.32 4.43 28.84
C ALA A 257 7.64 3.83 29.34
N GLN A 258 8.51 3.34 28.42
CA GLN A 258 9.88 2.89 28.75
C GLN A 258 10.91 4.03 28.75
N GLY A 259 10.52 5.28 28.50
CA GLY A 259 11.41 6.44 28.44
C GLY A 259 12.29 6.54 27.18
N ALA A 260 11.93 5.84 26.10
CA ALA A 260 12.67 5.81 24.83
C ALA A 260 11.73 5.97 23.61
N PRO A 261 10.98 7.07 23.48
CA PRO A 261 9.94 7.24 22.47
C PRO A 261 10.46 7.11 21.02
N GLU A 262 11.69 7.55 20.75
CA GLU A 262 12.33 7.43 19.44
C GLU A 262 12.61 5.99 19.01
N ALA A 263 12.73 5.06 19.94
CA ALA A 263 12.97 3.65 19.63
C ALA A 263 11.72 2.95 19.05
N GLY A 264 10.52 3.50 19.26
CA GLY A 264 9.28 2.93 18.71
C GLY A 264 9.29 2.82 17.18
N ALA A 265 9.67 3.89 16.49
CA ALA A 265 9.77 3.89 15.04
C ALA A 265 10.86 2.92 14.52
N LEU A 266 11.99 2.82 15.24
CA LEU A 266 13.07 1.90 14.89
C LEU A 266 12.63 0.44 15.01
N LEU A 267 11.98 0.08 16.11
CA LEU A 267 11.45 -1.27 16.34
C LEU A 267 10.35 -1.64 15.34
N TYR A 268 9.48 -0.68 14.98
CA TYR A 268 8.51 -0.89 13.90
C TYR A 268 9.21 -1.15 12.55
N GLY A 269 10.34 -0.49 12.29
CA GLY A 269 11.19 -0.75 11.14
C GLY A 269 11.72 -2.18 11.09
N VAL A 270 12.04 -2.79 12.24
CA VAL A 270 12.47 -4.21 12.31
C VAL A 270 11.37 -5.13 11.79
N MET A 271 10.10 -4.92 12.18
CA MET A 271 8.96 -5.64 11.62
C MET A 271 8.86 -5.42 10.09
N GLY A 272 9.02 -4.18 9.63
CA GLY A 272 8.96 -3.82 8.22
C GLY A 272 10.03 -4.52 7.38
N VAL A 273 11.28 -4.58 7.85
CA VAL A 273 12.37 -5.31 7.17
C VAL A 273 12.05 -6.81 7.09
N GLY A 274 11.60 -7.41 8.20
CA GLY A 274 11.18 -8.81 8.23
C GLY A 274 10.05 -9.08 7.23
N SER A 275 9.05 -8.21 7.22
CA SER A 275 7.91 -8.26 6.30
C SER A 275 8.35 -8.18 4.84
N ALA A 276 9.21 -7.23 4.45
CA ALA A 276 9.70 -7.07 3.09
C ALA A 276 10.52 -8.28 2.62
N VAL A 277 11.42 -8.80 3.46
CA VAL A 277 12.20 -10.01 3.16
C VAL A 277 11.31 -11.22 2.94
N LEU A 278 10.35 -11.44 3.83
CA LEU A 278 9.43 -12.57 3.71
C LEU A 278 8.41 -12.40 2.59
N ALA A 279 8.00 -11.17 2.28
CA ALA A 279 7.19 -10.86 1.10
C ALA A 279 7.90 -11.32 -0.20
N LEU A 280 9.20 -11.05 -0.32
CA LEU A 280 10.02 -11.54 -1.44
C LEU A 280 10.16 -13.06 -1.42
N ALA A 281 10.34 -13.67 -0.25
CA ALA A 281 10.48 -15.12 -0.10
C ALA A 281 9.22 -15.89 -0.53
N VAL A 282 8.03 -15.26 -0.52
CA VAL A 282 6.79 -15.86 -1.07
C VAL A 282 6.97 -16.30 -2.53
N ALA A 283 7.80 -15.61 -3.30
CA ALA A 283 8.09 -15.97 -4.69
C ALA A 283 8.78 -17.32 -4.85
N LEU A 284 9.39 -17.86 -3.79
CA LEU A 284 10.08 -19.15 -3.75
C LEU A 284 9.15 -20.31 -3.33
N LEU A 285 7.95 -20.00 -2.87
CA LEU A 285 6.99 -21.02 -2.44
C LEU A 285 6.53 -21.88 -3.63
N PRO A 286 6.37 -23.20 -3.44
CA PRO A 286 5.91 -24.11 -4.48
C PRO A 286 4.49 -23.75 -4.95
N GLU A 287 4.22 -23.93 -6.23
CA GLU A 287 2.89 -23.66 -6.84
C GLU A 287 1.79 -24.54 -6.24
N ALA A 288 2.14 -25.75 -5.79
CA ALA A 288 1.22 -26.64 -5.10
C ALA A 288 0.63 -26.03 -3.80
N PHE A 289 1.30 -25.06 -3.19
CA PHE A 289 0.77 -24.33 -2.04
C PHE A 289 -0.18 -23.22 -2.53
N ALA A 290 -1.44 -23.56 -2.72
CA ALA A 290 -2.47 -22.69 -3.28
C ALA A 290 -2.63 -21.38 -2.48
N LEU A 291 -2.83 -20.25 -3.18
CA LEU A 291 -2.93 -18.90 -2.61
C LEU A 291 -3.93 -18.80 -1.45
N ARG A 292 -5.08 -19.50 -1.53
CA ARG A 292 -6.08 -19.50 -0.45
C ARG A 292 -5.53 -20.04 0.86
N TRP A 293 -4.69 -21.08 0.81
CA TRP A 293 -4.08 -21.68 1.99
C TRP A 293 -2.83 -20.93 2.46
N ARG A 294 -2.10 -20.28 1.53
CA ARG A 294 -1.03 -19.34 1.88
C ARG A 294 -1.57 -18.22 2.75
N LEU A 295 -2.71 -17.60 2.32
CA LEU A 295 -3.33 -16.52 3.08
C LEU A 295 -3.72 -16.99 4.49
N VAL A 296 -4.34 -18.16 4.63
CA VAL A 296 -4.71 -18.72 5.95
C VAL A 296 -3.48 -18.98 6.82
N ALA A 297 -2.44 -19.60 6.27
CA ALA A 297 -1.23 -19.91 7.02
C ALA A 297 -0.51 -18.66 7.55
N PHE A 298 -0.28 -17.68 6.69
CA PHE A 298 0.41 -16.45 7.10
C PHE A 298 -0.46 -15.54 7.99
N ALA A 299 -1.78 -15.50 7.75
CA ALA A 299 -2.70 -14.82 8.66
C ALA A 299 -2.76 -15.50 10.04
N ALA A 300 -2.62 -16.83 10.13
CA ALA A 300 -2.53 -17.54 11.40
C ALA A 300 -1.23 -17.22 12.15
N VAL A 301 -0.09 -17.16 11.44
CA VAL A 301 1.18 -16.69 12.02
C VAL A 301 1.04 -15.26 12.54
N LEU A 302 0.42 -14.36 11.75
CA LEU A 302 0.18 -12.98 12.15
C LEU A 302 -0.70 -12.91 13.40
N ALA A 303 -1.80 -13.66 13.46
CA ALA A 303 -2.70 -13.67 14.60
C ALA A 303 -2.05 -14.24 15.87
N ALA A 304 -1.27 -15.32 15.74
CA ALA A 304 -0.55 -15.90 16.86
C ALA A 304 0.54 -14.97 17.42
N SER A 305 1.33 -14.34 16.54
CA SER A 305 2.37 -13.39 16.94
C SER A 305 1.77 -12.10 17.52
N ALA A 306 0.68 -11.60 16.95
CA ALA A 306 -0.03 -10.44 17.50
C ALA A 306 -0.67 -10.77 18.87
N GLY A 307 -1.13 -12.01 19.09
CA GLY A 307 -1.53 -12.50 20.42
C GLY A 307 -0.37 -12.49 21.42
N ALA A 308 0.83 -12.94 21.00
CA ALA A 308 2.02 -12.90 21.87
C ALA A 308 2.49 -11.46 22.18
N TYR A 309 2.20 -10.50 21.31
CA TYR A 309 2.51 -9.08 21.53
C TYR A 309 1.82 -8.52 22.78
N THR A 310 0.62 -8.98 23.10
CA THR A 310 -0.19 -8.50 24.24
C THR A 310 0.43 -8.83 25.62
N VAL A 311 1.30 -9.84 25.68
CA VAL A 311 1.98 -10.28 26.92
C VAL A 311 3.47 -9.90 26.92
N GLY A 312 3.92 -9.10 25.97
CA GLY A 312 5.29 -8.64 25.84
C GLY A 312 5.65 -7.60 26.93
N GLY A 313 6.18 -8.06 28.05
CA GLY A 313 6.56 -7.19 29.18
C GLY A 313 7.94 -6.54 29.06
N SER A 314 8.75 -6.85 28.05
CA SER A 314 10.08 -6.28 27.85
C SER A 314 10.32 -5.89 26.38
N VAL A 315 11.21 -4.89 26.20
CA VAL A 315 11.60 -4.44 24.85
C VAL A 315 12.14 -5.59 23.99
N VAL A 316 12.92 -6.50 24.58
CA VAL A 316 13.48 -7.67 23.89
C VAL A 316 12.36 -8.60 23.42
N THR A 317 11.41 -8.93 24.28
CA THR A 317 10.26 -9.78 23.91
C THR A 317 9.42 -9.14 22.80
N VAL A 318 9.12 -7.85 22.93
CA VAL A 318 8.38 -7.08 21.93
C VAL A 318 9.12 -7.09 20.58
N THR A 319 10.45 -6.91 20.57
CA THR A 319 11.26 -6.95 19.33
C THR A 319 11.19 -8.32 18.64
N VAL A 320 11.33 -9.41 19.40
CA VAL A 320 11.21 -10.78 18.85
C VAL A 320 9.81 -11.00 18.25
N VAL A 321 8.78 -10.58 18.97
CA VAL A 321 7.40 -10.71 18.49
C VAL A 321 7.16 -9.87 17.23
N LEU A 322 7.70 -8.66 17.13
CA LEU A 322 7.63 -7.83 15.93
C LEU A 322 8.27 -8.52 14.72
N CYS A 323 9.40 -9.22 14.90
CA CYS A 323 9.99 -10.02 13.82
C CYS A 323 9.02 -11.12 13.35
N LEU A 324 8.35 -11.82 14.28
CA LEU A 324 7.37 -12.86 13.95
C LEU A 324 6.12 -12.26 13.26
N MET A 325 5.65 -11.09 13.70
CA MET A 325 4.58 -10.35 13.03
C MET A 325 4.95 -10.02 11.58
N GLY A 326 6.21 -9.61 11.32
CA GLY A 326 6.73 -9.38 9.97
C GLY A 326 6.61 -10.62 9.08
N ILE A 327 6.91 -11.83 9.63
CA ILE A 327 6.76 -13.11 8.91
C ILE A 327 5.31 -13.35 8.48
N GLY A 328 4.33 -12.91 9.26
CA GLY A 328 2.92 -13.07 8.95
C GLY A 328 2.38 -12.03 7.97
N VAL A 329 2.71 -10.74 8.18
CA VAL A 329 2.04 -9.64 7.50
C VAL A 329 2.48 -9.47 6.04
N GLY A 330 3.79 -9.51 5.75
CA GLY A 330 4.30 -9.35 4.39
C GLY A 330 3.75 -10.38 3.40
N PRO A 331 3.91 -11.69 3.67
CA PRO A 331 3.32 -12.73 2.84
C PRO A 331 1.79 -12.67 2.73
N SER A 332 1.09 -12.22 3.77
CA SER A 332 -0.38 -12.02 3.72
C SER A 332 -0.73 -10.95 2.70
N LEU A 333 -0.06 -9.79 2.71
CA LEU A 333 -0.26 -8.72 1.73
C LEU A 333 -0.02 -9.19 0.31
N VAL A 334 1.14 -9.83 0.05
CA VAL A 334 1.46 -10.40 -1.27
C VAL A 334 0.34 -11.30 -1.76
N THR A 335 -0.15 -12.17 -0.89
CA THR A 335 -1.17 -13.16 -1.25
C THR A 335 -2.53 -12.50 -1.52
N VAL A 336 -2.93 -11.52 -0.71
CA VAL A 336 -4.20 -10.80 -0.92
C VAL A 336 -4.17 -10.00 -2.23
N PHE A 337 -3.09 -9.27 -2.51
CA PHE A 337 -2.96 -8.53 -3.77
C PHE A 337 -2.88 -9.47 -4.98
N SER A 338 -2.23 -10.63 -4.86
CA SER A 338 -2.21 -11.66 -5.91
C SER A 338 -3.63 -12.19 -6.19
N LEU A 339 -4.38 -12.56 -5.15
CA LEU A 339 -5.77 -13.00 -5.28
C LEU A 339 -6.67 -11.91 -5.89
N ALA A 340 -6.49 -10.65 -5.47
CA ALA A 340 -7.25 -9.52 -6.00
C ALA A 340 -6.95 -9.30 -7.48
N GLY A 341 -5.68 -9.43 -7.89
CA GLY A 341 -5.29 -9.34 -9.29
C GLY A 341 -5.95 -10.42 -10.17
N LEU A 342 -5.96 -11.67 -9.70
CA LEU A 342 -6.60 -12.77 -10.41
C LEU A 342 -8.13 -12.65 -10.48
N ARG A 343 -8.75 -11.93 -9.54
CA ARG A 343 -10.21 -11.74 -9.45
C ARG A 343 -10.68 -10.38 -9.94
N ALA A 344 -9.76 -9.53 -10.42
CA ALA A 344 -10.11 -8.21 -10.93
C ALA A 344 -11.10 -8.34 -12.10
N PRO A 345 -12.23 -7.60 -12.09
CA PRO A 345 -13.17 -7.62 -13.20
C PRO A 345 -12.53 -7.10 -14.47
N ARG A 346 -13.02 -7.56 -15.64
CA ARG A 346 -12.48 -7.14 -16.96
C ARG A 346 -12.41 -5.62 -17.06
N GLY A 347 -11.26 -5.08 -17.45
CA GLY A 347 -11.02 -3.66 -17.61
C GLY A 347 -10.99 -2.83 -16.32
N ARG A 348 -10.94 -3.46 -15.12
CA ARG A 348 -10.97 -2.77 -13.81
C ARG A 348 -9.81 -3.11 -12.88
N SER A 349 -8.65 -3.40 -13.47
CA SER A 349 -7.48 -3.78 -12.67
C SER A 349 -6.96 -2.63 -11.81
N ALA A 350 -6.88 -1.40 -12.35
CA ALA A 350 -6.46 -0.24 -11.58
C ALA A 350 -7.48 0.10 -10.49
N SER A 351 -8.79 0.09 -10.81
CA SER A 351 -9.85 0.27 -9.80
C SER A 351 -9.75 -0.74 -8.66
N THR A 352 -9.47 -2.00 -8.97
CA THR A 352 -9.31 -3.06 -7.94
C THR A 352 -8.12 -2.77 -7.04
N MET A 353 -6.97 -2.45 -7.62
CA MET A 353 -5.75 -2.19 -6.84
C MET A 353 -5.85 -0.92 -5.99
N THR A 354 -6.43 0.16 -6.53
CA THR A 354 -6.62 1.41 -5.77
C THR A 354 -7.66 1.24 -4.67
N LEU A 355 -8.71 0.45 -4.88
CA LEU A 355 -9.69 0.13 -3.85
C LEU A 355 -9.04 -0.56 -2.64
N LEU A 356 -8.19 -1.57 -2.89
CA LEU A 356 -7.45 -2.25 -1.83
C LEU A 356 -6.48 -1.28 -1.12
N ALA A 357 -5.72 -0.49 -1.88
CA ALA A 357 -4.79 0.49 -1.31
C ALA A 357 -5.51 1.55 -0.45
N SER A 358 -6.66 2.06 -0.91
CA SER A 358 -7.49 3.00 -0.14
C SER A 358 -8.05 2.37 1.14
N ALA A 359 -8.49 1.10 1.06
CA ALA A 359 -8.97 0.37 2.24
C ALA A 359 -7.86 0.19 3.28
N LEU A 360 -6.62 -0.13 2.84
CA LEU A 360 -5.45 -0.24 3.70
C LEU A 360 -5.17 1.09 4.41
N THR A 361 -5.07 2.19 3.64
CA THR A 361 -4.74 3.52 4.16
C THR A 361 -5.81 4.04 5.12
N LEU A 362 -7.08 3.88 4.78
CA LEU A 362 -8.19 4.27 5.66
C LEU A 362 -8.16 3.52 6.99
N ALA A 363 -7.98 2.20 6.92
CA ALA A 363 -7.94 1.36 8.11
C ALA A 363 -6.76 1.69 9.00
N GLN A 364 -5.59 1.95 8.42
CA GLN A 364 -4.39 2.36 9.14
C GLN A 364 -4.61 3.67 9.90
N ALA A 365 -5.14 4.70 9.23
CA ALA A 365 -5.43 5.99 9.84
C ALA A 365 -6.47 5.87 10.98
N LEU A 366 -7.58 5.15 10.72
CA LEU A 366 -8.63 4.92 11.71
C LEU A 366 -8.11 4.18 12.94
N SER A 367 -7.33 3.12 12.70
CA SER A 367 -6.76 2.30 13.77
C SER A 367 -5.75 3.08 14.61
N SER A 368 -4.89 3.90 13.98
CA SER A 368 -3.95 4.76 14.73
C SER A 368 -4.70 5.71 15.66
N ALA A 369 -5.75 6.36 15.18
CA ALA A 369 -6.56 7.27 16.00
C ALA A 369 -7.24 6.54 17.18
N ILE A 370 -7.87 5.39 16.92
CA ILE A 370 -8.50 4.57 17.97
C ILE A 370 -7.46 4.09 18.99
N THR A 371 -6.32 3.59 18.52
CA THR A 371 -5.28 3.05 19.40
C THR A 371 -4.64 4.14 20.26
N GLY A 372 -4.41 5.34 19.71
CA GLY A 372 -3.94 6.49 20.46
C GLY A 372 -4.93 6.89 21.56
N ALA A 373 -6.21 7.00 21.23
CA ALA A 373 -7.25 7.31 22.22
C ALA A 373 -7.35 6.25 23.33
N VAL A 374 -7.21 4.95 22.98
CA VAL A 374 -7.21 3.87 23.98
C VAL A 374 -5.96 3.93 24.86
N ALA A 375 -4.78 4.22 24.30
CA ALA A 375 -3.54 4.34 25.07
C ALA A 375 -3.61 5.46 26.10
N GLU A 376 -4.20 6.61 25.74
CA GLU A 376 -4.32 7.77 26.60
C GLU A 376 -5.47 7.65 27.64
N SER A 377 -6.63 7.11 27.21
CA SER A 377 -7.84 7.10 28.06
C SER A 377 -8.03 5.83 28.90
N VAL A 378 -7.40 4.72 28.52
CA VAL A 378 -7.53 3.42 29.19
C VAL A 378 -6.17 2.96 29.72
N SER A 379 -5.30 2.43 28.86
CA SER A 379 -3.92 2.08 29.18
C SER A 379 -3.13 1.67 27.92
N VAL A 380 -1.80 1.63 28.06
CA VAL A 380 -0.89 1.15 26.99
C VAL A 380 -1.12 -0.34 26.73
N GLU A 381 -1.36 -1.14 27.76
CA GLU A 381 -1.64 -2.59 27.64
C GLU A 381 -2.93 -2.83 26.86
N ALA A 382 -3.98 -2.04 27.08
CA ALA A 382 -5.22 -2.10 26.32
C ALA A 382 -4.98 -1.75 24.83
N ALA A 383 -4.14 -0.76 24.57
CA ALA A 383 -3.76 -0.40 23.20
C ALA A 383 -2.97 -1.53 22.50
N MET A 384 -2.13 -2.27 23.23
CA MET A 384 -1.37 -3.41 22.72
C MET A 384 -2.24 -4.63 22.38
N LEU A 385 -3.52 -4.68 22.78
CA LEU A 385 -4.47 -5.71 22.36
C LEU A 385 -5.00 -5.48 20.94
N LEU A 386 -5.04 -4.24 20.46
CA LEU A 386 -5.68 -3.89 19.20
C LEU A 386 -5.02 -4.53 17.96
N PRO A 387 -3.69 -4.69 17.87
CA PRO A 387 -3.05 -5.46 16.81
C PRO A 387 -3.55 -6.91 16.73
N ALA A 388 -3.79 -7.55 17.87
CA ALA A 388 -4.31 -8.92 17.91
C ALA A 388 -5.76 -9.01 17.38
N VAL A 389 -6.60 -8.03 17.73
CA VAL A 389 -7.97 -7.92 17.20
C VAL A 389 -7.95 -7.72 15.68
N ALA A 390 -7.07 -6.85 15.18
CA ALA A 390 -6.91 -6.62 13.75
C ALA A 390 -6.42 -7.88 13.02
N ALA A 391 -5.42 -8.58 13.58
CA ALA A 391 -4.89 -9.82 13.03
C ALA A 391 -5.93 -10.95 13.04
N ALA A 392 -6.79 -11.03 14.05
CA ALA A 392 -7.92 -11.95 14.09
C ALA A 392 -8.93 -11.69 12.95
N LEU A 393 -9.18 -10.43 12.62
CA LEU A 393 -10.00 -10.06 11.45
C LEU A 393 -9.34 -10.53 10.14
N VAL A 394 -8.01 -10.38 9.99
CA VAL A 394 -7.28 -10.88 8.82
C VAL A 394 -7.42 -12.40 8.72
N LEU A 395 -7.24 -13.13 9.81
CA LEU A 395 -7.38 -14.59 9.83
C LEU A 395 -8.82 -15.02 9.50
N THR A 396 -9.82 -14.36 10.09
CA THR A 396 -11.23 -14.65 9.83
C THR A 396 -11.56 -14.47 8.34
N THR A 397 -11.14 -13.35 7.74
CA THR A 397 -11.36 -13.09 6.32
C THR A 397 -10.59 -14.08 5.43
N ALA A 398 -9.38 -14.50 5.83
CA ALA A 398 -8.61 -15.53 5.14
C ALA A 398 -9.33 -16.89 5.13
N VAL A 399 -9.88 -17.32 6.26
CA VAL A 399 -10.67 -18.56 6.39
C VAL A 399 -11.96 -18.47 5.57
N LEU A 400 -12.69 -17.37 5.66
CA LEU A 400 -13.89 -17.13 4.85
C LEU A 400 -13.56 -17.18 3.36
N ASN A 401 -12.47 -16.56 2.93
CA ASN A 401 -11.99 -16.62 1.56
C ASN A 401 -11.69 -18.07 1.13
N ALA A 402 -10.99 -18.85 1.94
CA ALA A 402 -10.65 -20.24 1.62
C ALA A 402 -11.90 -21.15 1.51
N ALA A 403 -12.87 -20.97 2.40
CA ALA A 403 -14.13 -21.69 2.40
C ALA A 403 -15.02 -21.32 1.19
N ALA A 404 -15.11 -20.01 0.89
CA ALA A 404 -15.93 -19.52 -0.21
C ALA A 404 -15.33 -19.84 -1.59
N THR A 405 -14.00 -19.90 -1.72
CA THR A 405 -13.34 -20.21 -2.99
C THR A 405 -13.77 -21.58 -3.54
N ARG A 406 -13.92 -22.59 -2.69
CA ARG A 406 -14.42 -23.92 -3.10
C ARG A 406 -15.82 -23.85 -3.74
N ARG A 407 -16.71 -23.02 -3.19
CA ARG A 407 -18.08 -22.83 -3.72
C ARG A 407 -18.07 -22.05 -5.03
N TRP A 408 -17.18 -21.08 -5.16
CA TRP A 408 -17.05 -20.25 -6.35
C TRP A 408 -16.46 -21.03 -7.52
N ASP A 409 -15.45 -21.88 -7.28
CA ASP A 409 -14.84 -22.75 -8.29
C ASP A 409 -15.86 -23.81 -8.77
N ALA A 410 -16.67 -24.40 -7.88
CA ALA A 410 -17.73 -25.32 -8.24
C ALA A 410 -18.82 -24.66 -9.11
N ALA A 411 -19.24 -23.43 -8.77
CA ALA A 411 -20.25 -22.70 -9.54
C ALA A 411 -19.79 -22.27 -10.94
N THR A 412 -18.47 -22.09 -11.15
CA THR A 412 -17.92 -21.79 -12.48
C THR A 412 -17.66 -23.02 -13.33
N ALA A 413 -17.60 -24.22 -12.74
CA ALA A 413 -17.48 -25.49 -13.47
C ALA A 413 -18.82 -26.01 -13.97
N THR A 414 -19.94 -25.49 -13.44
CA THR A 414 -21.32 -25.88 -13.80
C THR A 414 -22.03 -24.87 -14.69
N ALA A 415 -21.41 -23.73 -15.01
CA ALA A 415 -21.90 -22.69 -15.90
C ALA A 415 -21.08 -22.65 -17.21
#